data_07e045920b03e3604839a2a6ceefb57a
#
_entry.id   07e045920b03e3604839a2a6ceefb57a
#
_cell.length_a   1.000
_cell.length_b   1.000
_cell.length_c   1.000
_cell.angle_alpha   90.00
_cell.angle_beta   90.00
_cell.angle_gamma   90.00
#
_symmetry.space_group_name_H-M   'P 1'
#
loop_
_entity.id
_entity.type
_entity.pdbx_description
1 polymer ?
#
loop_
_entity_poly.entity_id
_entity_poly.type
_entity_poly.pdbx_seq_one_letter_code
_entity_poly.pdbx_strand_id
1 'polypeptide(L)'
;MTFIPIRSFPNTFVRKHSVKKEIMRNKLQHLRDLPQPPQRTTEWYEFRYNLLTASTAWKGLDTKSSINSLIYEKCLPLNTDKYNKVNTSSPFHHGTIFEPISIAIYEQKYNTIVEDFGCIPDENYYYLGASPDGINVKEESDRFGRMLEVKNVVSREITGIPKKDYWVQMQMQMGVCNLNECDFLETKFYQYESKEEFDNDGSFNLSNDNKMKGVFIYFIKDGKPYYEYPEIGLSKEKFQKWEEEIMIKNNNLTWNKNIYWKLDVYSCILVLRNKKWFDIAAKKLGDVWKIIEKERISGYEHRAPKSNKKVQQSP
;
A
#
# COMPACT_ATOMS: atom_id res chain seq x y z
N MET A 1 -48.23 43.98 11.16
CA MET A 1 -47.25 42.89 11.24
C MET A 1 -46.21 43.11 10.16
N THR A 2 -45.05 43.57 10.56
CA THR A 2 -43.97 43.96 9.64
C THR A 2 -43.08 42.73 9.44
N PHE A 3 -43.01 42.24 8.22
CA PHE A 3 -42.08 41.10 7.84
C PHE A 3 -40.65 41.63 7.86
N ILE A 4 -39.81 41.05 8.71
CA ILE A 4 -38.37 41.23 8.69
C ILE A 4 -37.79 40.24 7.65
N PRO A 5 -37.07 40.69 6.60
CA PRO A 5 -36.47 39.77 5.65
C PRO A 5 -35.28 39.05 6.30
N ILE A 6 -35.27 37.71 6.19
CA ILE A 6 -34.16 36.85 6.57
C ILE A 6 -32.97 37.24 5.70
N ARG A 7 -31.94 37.84 6.29
CA ARG A 7 -30.67 38.09 5.62
C ARG A 7 -29.99 36.75 5.35
N SER A 8 -29.83 36.47 4.09
CA SER A 8 -28.98 35.36 3.62
C SER A 8 -27.55 35.53 4.14
N PHE A 9 -27.06 34.57 4.89
CA PHE A 9 -25.65 34.54 5.31
C PHE A 9 -24.74 34.40 4.08
N PRO A 10 -23.68 35.22 3.96
CA PRO A 10 -22.88 35.22 2.75
C PRO A 10 -21.90 34.08 2.70
N ASN A 11 -21.86 33.43 1.59
CA ASN A 11 -20.91 32.70 0.73
C ASN A 11 -19.44 32.47 1.18
N THR A 12 -19.03 32.75 2.40
CA THR A 12 -17.63 32.54 2.88
C THR A 12 -17.29 31.04 3.07
N PHE A 13 -18.27 30.22 3.40
CA PHE A 13 -18.08 28.79 3.62
C PHE A 13 -17.88 28.05 2.29
N VAL A 14 -18.69 28.37 1.28
CA VAL A 14 -18.60 27.79 -0.07
C VAL A 14 -17.29 28.19 -0.75
N ARG A 15 -16.86 29.46 -0.63
CA ARG A 15 -15.56 29.92 -1.15
C ARG A 15 -14.37 29.20 -0.50
N LYS A 16 -14.35 28.99 0.82
CA LYS A 16 -13.26 28.29 1.51
C LYS A 16 -13.15 26.83 1.10
N HIS A 17 -14.27 26.15 0.85
CA HIS A 17 -14.29 24.76 0.37
C HIS A 17 -13.76 24.65 -1.07
N SER A 18 -14.16 25.56 -1.95
CA SER A 18 -13.69 25.63 -3.33
C SER A 18 -12.17 25.85 -3.41
N VAL A 19 -11.62 26.77 -2.63
CA VAL A 19 -10.18 27.06 -2.59
C VAL A 19 -9.38 25.85 -2.05
N LYS A 20 -9.88 25.16 -1.02
CA LYS A 20 -9.21 23.97 -0.50
C LYS A 20 -9.15 22.83 -1.53
N LYS A 21 -10.24 22.61 -2.26
CA LYS A 21 -10.28 21.60 -3.32
C LYS A 21 -9.33 21.94 -4.47
N GLU A 22 -9.27 23.19 -4.86
CA GLU A 22 -8.36 23.68 -5.90
C GLU A 22 -6.89 23.49 -5.50
N ILE A 23 -6.50 23.84 -4.27
CA ILE A 23 -5.17 23.60 -3.74
C ILE A 23 -4.84 22.10 -3.76
N MET A 24 -5.79 21.24 -3.37
CA MET A 24 -5.56 19.80 -3.37
C MET A 24 -5.44 19.25 -4.80
N ARG A 25 -6.28 19.72 -5.73
CA ARG A 25 -6.21 19.35 -7.15
C ARG A 25 -4.83 19.67 -7.74
N ASN A 26 -4.31 20.87 -7.46
CA ASN A 26 -2.99 21.30 -7.91
C ASN A 26 -1.87 20.44 -7.29
N LYS A 27 -2.00 20.05 -6.03
CA LYS A 27 -1.06 19.13 -5.39
C LYS A 27 -1.06 17.75 -6.03
N LEU A 28 -2.22 17.17 -6.28
CA LEU A 28 -2.34 15.87 -6.90
C LEU A 28 -1.77 15.90 -8.34
N GLN A 29 -2.06 16.98 -9.08
CA GLN A 29 -1.47 17.15 -10.40
C GLN A 29 0.05 17.25 -10.33
N HIS A 30 0.58 18.04 -9.41
CA HIS A 30 2.02 18.14 -9.20
C HIS A 30 2.64 16.76 -8.87
N LEU A 31 2.02 15.95 -8.02
CA LEU A 31 2.51 14.58 -7.73
C LEU A 31 2.50 13.68 -8.97
N ARG A 32 1.50 13.81 -9.86
CA ARG A 32 1.46 13.07 -11.13
C ARG A 32 2.56 13.47 -12.09
N ASP A 33 2.96 14.74 -12.07
CA ASP A 33 3.96 15.32 -12.98
C ASP A 33 5.39 14.98 -12.55
N LEU A 34 5.61 14.51 -11.31
CA LEU A 34 6.92 14.08 -10.84
C LEU A 34 7.38 12.79 -11.57
N PRO A 35 8.67 12.67 -11.88
CA PRO A 35 9.23 11.44 -12.43
C PRO A 35 9.04 10.28 -11.45
N GLN A 36 8.25 9.30 -11.83
CA GLN A 36 7.95 8.13 -11.01
C GLN A 36 7.83 6.87 -11.89
N PRO A 37 8.82 5.98 -11.85
CA PRO A 37 8.75 4.74 -12.59
C PRO A 37 7.57 3.88 -12.12
N PRO A 38 6.87 3.17 -13.04
CA PRO A 38 5.78 2.26 -12.69
C PRO A 38 6.25 1.21 -11.67
N GLN A 39 5.40 0.91 -10.70
CA GLN A 39 5.73 -0.04 -9.63
C GLN A 39 6.13 -1.41 -10.20
N ARG A 40 7.12 -2.03 -9.55
CA ARG A 40 7.62 -3.39 -9.85
C ARG A 40 8.34 -3.54 -11.20
N THR A 41 8.69 -2.43 -11.87
CA THR A 41 9.61 -2.46 -13.02
C THR A 41 11.08 -2.42 -12.57
N THR A 42 12.01 -2.73 -13.48
CA THR A 42 13.46 -2.62 -13.18
C THR A 42 13.83 -1.21 -12.80
N GLU A 43 13.33 -0.22 -13.53
CA GLU A 43 13.54 1.20 -13.30
C GLU A 43 13.03 1.63 -11.93
N TRP A 44 11.91 1.06 -11.48
CA TRP A 44 11.37 1.32 -10.13
C TRP A 44 12.28 0.76 -9.03
N TYR A 45 12.86 -0.43 -9.22
CA TYR A 45 13.81 -0.99 -8.25
C TYR A 45 15.09 -0.19 -8.21
N GLU A 46 15.63 0.24 -9.35
CA GLU A 46 16.82 1.09 -9.46
C GLU A 46 16.59 2.45 -8.80
N PHE A 47 15.45 3.08 -9.07
CA PHE A 47 15.06 4.34 -8.48
C PHE A 47 14.99 4.23 -6.94
N ARG A 48 14.31 3.22 -6.43
CA ARG A 48 14.19 2.96 -4.98
C ARG A 48 15.51 2.54 -4.33
N TYR A 49 16.42 1.93 -5.05
CA TYR A 49 17.76 1.59 -4.55
C TYR A 49 18.53 2.86 -4.15
N ASN A 50 18.34 3.94 -4.88
CA ASN A 50 18.97 5.23 -4.66
C ASN A 50 18.21 6.16 -3.71
N LEU A 51 17.23 5.62 -2.95
CA LEU A 51 16.43 6.35 -1.96
C LEU A 51 16.28 5.55 -0.66
N LEU A 52 16.12 6.24 0.46
CA LEU A 52 15.50 5.70 1.66
C LEU A 52 13.99 5.81 1.49
N THR A 53 13.34 4.69 1.23
CA THR A 53 11.90 4.67 1.00
C THR A 53 11.12 4.64 2.31
N ALA A 54 9.93 5.21 2.32
CA ALA A 54 9.07 5.31 3.51
C ALA A 54 8.90 3.96 4.24
N SER A 55 8.76 2.86 3.49
CA SER A 55 8.60 1.50 4.04
C SER A 55 9.82 0.97 4.80
N THR A 56 11.03 1.50 4.54
CA THR A 56 12.27 1.09 5.20
C THR A 56 12.84 2.15 6.14
N ALA A 57 12.35 3.39 6.07
CA ALA A 57 12.86 4.54 6.83
C ALA A 57 12.86 4.32 8.35
N TRP A 58 11.88 3.57 8.87
CA TRP A 58 11.80 3.25 10.29
C TRP A 58 13.07 2.59 10.82
N LYS A 59 13.77 1.77 10.02
CA LYS A 59 15.04 1.13 10.41
C LYS A 59 16.13 2.17 10.71
N GLY A 60 16.17 3.27 9.95
CA GLY A 60 17.11 4.36 10.15
C GLY A 60 16.83 5.24 11.38
N LEU A 61 15.66 5.07 12.00
CA LEU A 61 15.20 5.83 13.17
C LEU A 61 15.09 4.96 14.44
N ASP A 62 15.50 3.71 14.37
CA ASP A 62 15.33 2.72 15.41
C ASP A 62 16.67 2.42 16.14
N THR A 63 16.96 1.17 16.43
CA THR A 63 18.16 0.74 17.13
C THR A 63 19.42 0.82 16.25
N LYS A 64 20.59 0.84 16.88
CA LYS A 64 21.88 0.76 16.16
C LYS A 64 21.96 -0.47 15.24
N SER A 65 21.37 -1.60 15.66
CA SER A 65 21.30 -2.82 14.86
C SER A 65 20.42 -2.64 13.63
N SER A 66 19.25 -2.02 13.78
CA SER A 66 18.33 -1.72 12.65
C SER A 66 18.98 -0.77 11.65
N ILE A 67 19.67 0.28 12.14
CA ILE A 67 20.42 1.23 11.30
C ILE A 67 21.54 0.49 10.55
N ASN A 68 22.30 -0.38 11.23
CA ASN A 68 23.36 -1.16 10.61
C ASN A 68 22.83 -2.06 9.49
N SER A 69 21.71 -2.76 9.73
CA SER A 69 21.04 -3.57 8.71
C SER A 69 20.59 -2.75 7.51
N LEU A 70 20.02 -1.57 7.75
CA LEU A 70 19.58 -0.67 6.66
C LEU A 70 20.77 -0.22 5.79
N ILE A 71 21.86 0.19 6.42
CA ILE A 71 23.07 0.62 5.69
C ILE A 71 23.62 -0.55 4.87
N TYR A 72 23.76 -1.73 5.48
CA TYR A 72 24.23 -2.92 4.79
C TYR A 72 23.34 -3.27 3.58
N GLU A 73 22.01 -3.34 3.78
CA GLU A 73 21.04 -3.63 2.72
C GLU A 73 21.13 -2.62 1.56
N LYS A 74 21.37 -1.35 1.86
CA LYS A 74 21.48 -0.28 0.85
C LYS A 74 22.85 -0.19 0.17
N CYS A 75 23.87 -0.76 0.77
CA CYS A 75 25.20 -0.86 0.16
C CYS A 75 25.35 -2.10 -0.74
N LEU A 76 24.58 -3.17 -0.48
CA LEU A 76 24.59 -4.37 -1.34
C LEU A 76 24.23 -4.00 -2.78
N PRO A 77 24.91 -4.58 -3.79
CA PRO A 77 24.53 -4.38 -5.19
C PRO A 77 23.06 -4.72 -5.43
N LEU A 78 22.42 -3.93 -6.26
CA LEU A 78 21.03 -4.19 -6.65
C LEU A 78 20.97 -5.53 -7.40
N ASN A 79 20.21 -6.46 -6.86
CA ASN A 79 19.90 -7.72 -7.51
C ASN A 79 18.39 -7.76 -7.81
N THR A 80 18.03 -7.54 -9.07
CA THR A 80 16.65 -7.59 -9.54
C THR A 80 16.13 -9.01 -9.77
N ASP A 81 17.01 -10.00 -9.95
CA ASP A 81 16.63 -11.39 -10.19
C ASP A 81 15.86 -12.01 -9.03
N LYS A 82 16.11 -11.56 -7.80
CA LYS A 82 15.35 -11.99 -6.61
C LYS A 82 13.87 -11.71 -6.71
N TYR A 83 13.46 -10.70 -7.51
CA TYR A 83 12.06 -10.33 -7.72
C TYR A 83 11.38 -11.12 -8.84
N ASN A 84 12.17 -11.91 -9.61
CA ASN A 84 11.63 -12.78 -10.66
C ASN A 84 11.00 -14.07 -10.11
N LYS A 85 11.37 -14.47 -8.89
CA LYS A 85 10.81 -15.66 -8.23
C LYS A 85 9.75 -15.22 -7.23
N VAL A 86 8.49 -15.58 -7.48
CA VAL A 86 7.39 -15.29 -6.58
C VAL A 86 7.13 -16.50 -5.68
N ASN A 87 7.28 -16.31 -4.36
CA ASN A 87 6.85 -17.32 -3.39
C ASN A 87 5.36 -17.10 -3.08
N THR A 88 4.49 -17.85 -3.74
CA THR A 88 3.03 -17.74 -3.62
C THR A 88 2.48 -18.14 -2.23
N SER A 89 3.28 -18.81 -1.40
CA SER A 89 2.90 -19.20 -0.03
C SER A 89 3.36 -18.19 1.03
N SER A 90 3.99 -17.09 0.62
CA SER A 90 4.50 -16.11 1.58
C SER A 90 3.40 -15.15 2.07
N PRO A 91 3.47 -14.67 3.33
CA PRO A 91 2.57 -13.60 3.83
C PRO A 91 2.65 -12.33 2.98
N PHE A 92 3.81 -12.06 2.38
CA PHE A 92 3.99 -10.92 1.47
C PHE A 92 3.16 -11.09 0.20
N HIS A 93 3.16 -12.29 -0.40
CA HIS A 93 2.33 -12.57 -1.57
C HIS A 93 0.84 -12.51 -1.24
N HIS A 94 0.43 -13.04 -0.08
CA HIS A 94 -0.94 -12.88 0.42
C HIS A 94 -1.33 -11.39 0.51
N GLY A 95 -0.46 -10.54 1.07
CA GLY A 95 -0.67 -9.09 1.08
C GLY A 95 -0.93 -8.53 -0.31
N THR A 96 -0.09 -8.91 -1.28
CA THR A 96 -0.16 -8.42 -2.67
C THR A 96 -1.47 -8.82 -3.38
N ILE A 97 -1.92 -10.07 -3.22
CA ILE A 97 -3.13 -10.54 -3.95
C ILE A 97 -4.44 -10.01 -3.37
N PHE A 98 -4.47 -9.64 -2.08
CA PHE A 98 -5.65 -9.08 -1.45
C PHE A 98 -5.67 -7.53 -1.45
N GLU A 99 -4.59 -6.86 -1.82
CA GLU A 99 -4.50 -5.40 -1.88
C GLU A 99 -5.55 -4.79 -2.83
N PRO A 100 -5.73 -5.29 -4.08
CA PRO A 100 -6.76 -4.76 -4.97
C PRO A 100 -8.18 -4.93 -4.42
N ILE A 101 -8.45 -6.03 -3.71
CA ILE A 101 -9.76 -6.29 -3.08
C ILE A 101 -9.98 -5.31 -1.93
N SER A 102 -8.97 -5.09 -1.09
CA SER A 102 -9.04 -4.15 0.03
C SER A 102 -9.31 -2.73 -0.45
N ILE A 103 -8.64 -2.30 -1.53
CA ILE A 103 -8.84 -1.00 -2.16
C ILE A 103 -10.26 -0.90 -2.74
N ALA A 104 -10.73 -1.90 -3.47
CA ALA A 104 -12.07 -1.89 -4.07
C ALA A 104 -13.19 -1.84 -3.00
N ILE A 105 -13.03 -2.59 -1.89
CA ILE A 105 -13.95 -2.52 -0.74
C ILE A 105 -13.92 -1.12 -0.10
N TYR A 106 -12.73 -0.54 0.05
CA TYR A 106 -12.56 0.82 0.58
C TYR A 106 -13.23 1.86 -0.32
N GLU A 107 -13.01 1.80 -1.63
CA GLU A 107 -13.62 2.71 -2.61
C GLU A 107 -15.16 2.65 -2.58
N GLN A 108 -15.72 1.44 -2.56
CA GLN A 108 -17.15 1.23 -2.46
C GLN A 108 -17.70 1.78 -1.14
N LYS A 109 -17.05 1.46 -0.01
CA LYS A 109 -17.50 1.85 1.33
C LYS A 109 -17.52 3.37 1.53
N TYR A 110 -16.54 4.08 0.98
CA TYR A 110 -16.36 5.52 1.18
C TYR A 110 -16.72 6.35 -0.05
N ASN A 111 -17.31 5.73 -1.07
CA ASN A 111 -17.68 6.39 -2.31
C ASN A 111 -16.54 7.26 -2.85
N THR A 112 -15.36 6.68 -2.99
CA THR A 112 -14.15 7.35 -3.43
C THR A 112 -13.49 6.61 -4.60
N ILE A 113 -12.42 7.18 -5.15
CA ILE A 113 -11.56 6.56 -6.15
C ILE A 113 -10.13 6.72 -5.66
N VAL A 114 -9.40 5.63 -5.63
CA VAL A 114 -7.99 5.56 -5.25
C VAL A 114 -7.12 5.44 -6.49
N GLU A 115 -6.22 6.40 -6.68
CA GLU A 115 -5.25 6.38 -7.77
C GLU A 115 -3.92 5.85 -7.26
N ASP A 116 -3.29 4.95 -8.05
CA ASP A 116 -1.96 4.43 -7.79
C ASP A 116 -0.89 5.46 -8.19
N PHE A 117 0.14 5.59 -7.38
CA PHE A 117 1.31 6.42 -7.64
C PHE A 117 2.57 5.54 -7.56
N GLY A 118 3.54 5.84 -8.39
CA GLY A 118 4.84 5.17 -8.37
C GLY A 118 5.66 5.48 -7.12
N CYS A 119 6.99 5.48 -7.25
CA CYS A 119 7.86 5.96 -6.18
C CYS A 119 8.09 7.46 -6.34
N ILE A 120 7.47 8.26 -5.51
CA ILE A 120 7.54 9.72 -5.49
C ILE A 120 8.81 10.13 -4.75
N PRO A 121 9.73 10.92 -5.35
CA PRO A 121 10.89 11.49 -4.66
C PRO A 121 10.48 12.69 -3.80
N ASP A 122 11.20 12.95 -2.70
CA ASP A 122 11.03 14.17 -1.94
C ASP A 122 11.79 15.34 -2.61
N GLU A 123 11.15 16.47 -2.75
CA GLU A 123 11.72 17.64 -3.44
C GLU A 123 12.80 18.38 -2.61
N ASN A 124 12.80 18.21 -1.29
CA ASN A 124 13.74 18.86 -0.38
C ASN A 124 14.84 17.92 0.13
N TYR A 125 14.57 16.64 0.18
CA TYR A 125 15.46 15.60 0.70
C TYR A 125 15.72 14.54 -0.38
N TYR A 126 16.67 14.80 -1.27
CA TYR A 126 17.00 13.99 -2.45
C TYR A 126 17.17 12.48 -2.20
N TYR A 127 17.39 12.11 -0.95
CA TYR A 127 17.56 10.73 -0.50
C TYR A 127 16.27 10.07 0.00
N LEU A 128 15.14 10.77 0.02
CA LEU A 128 13.86 10.23 0.46
C LEU A 128 12.92 9.97 -0.69
N GLY A 129 12.11 8.93 -0.55
CA GLY A 129 11.02 8.63 -1.47
C GLY A 129 9.91 7.83 -0.82
N ALA A 130 8.74 7.88 -1.43
CA ALA A 130 7.55 7.22 -0.93
C ALA A 130 6.76 6.57 -2.08
N SER A 131 6.21 5.39 -1.82
CA SER A 131 5.20 4.76 -2.68
C SER A 131 4.00 4.48 -1.78
N PRO A 132 2.99 5.37 -1.76
CA PRO A 132 1.73 5.09 -1.09
C PRO A 132 0.99 3.97 -1.83
N ASP A 133 0.13 3.22 -1.13
CA ASP A 133 -0.72 2.22 -1.78
C ASP A 133 -1.86 2.89 -2.57
N GLY A 134 -2.04 4.19 -2.39
CA GLY A 134 -2.86 5.05 -3.22
C GLY A 134 -3.19 6.40 -2.59
N ILE A 135 -3.82 7.27 -3.38
CA ILE A 135 -4.32 8.57 -2.94
C ILE A 135 -5.75 8.74 -3.45
N ASN A 136 -6.64 9.22 -2.59
CA ASN A 136 -8.04 9.47 -2.95
C ASN A 136 -8.16 10.68 -3.88
N VAL A 137 -8.70 10.47 -5.09
CA VAL A 137 -8.77 11.49 -6.15
C VAL A 137 -10.18 11.93 -6.52
N LYS A 138 -11.23 11.31 -5.97
CA LYS A 138 -12.61 11.70 -6.20
C LYS A 138 -12.95 12.95 -5.40
N GLU A 139 -13.16 14.08 -6.08
CA GLU A 139 -13.36 15.41 -5.47
C GLU A 139 -14.63 15.54 -4.62
N GLU A 140 -15.65 14.74 -4.92
CA GLU A 140 -16.92 14.73 -4.17
C GLU A 140 -16.83 13.92 -2.88
N SER A 141 -15.75 13.14 -2.71
CA SER A 141 -15.53 12.36 -1.50
C SER A 141 -14.95 13.22 -0.38
N ASP A 142 -15.38 12.95 0.85
CA ASP A 142 -14.78 13.53 2.06
C ASP A 142 -13.32 13.13 2.26
N ARG A 143 -12.85 12.17 1.46
CA ARG A 143 -11.48 11.64 1.51
C ARG A 143 -10.57 12.22 0.43
N PHE A 144 -11.05 13.20 -0.35
CA PHE A 144 -10.27 13.81 -1.44
C PHE A 144 -8.90 14.32 -0.97
N GLY A 145 -7.83 13.80 -1.59
CA GLY A 145 -6.44 14.09 -1.23
C GLY A 145 -5.91 13.35 -0.01
N ARG A 146 -6.66 12.43 0.57
CA ARG A 146 -6.21 11.56 1.66
C ARG A 146 -5.46 10.37 1.09
N MET A 147 -4.31 10.06 1.66
CA MET A 147 -3.54 8.88 1.30
C MET A 147 -4.20 7.62 1.83
N LEU A 148 -3.87 6.49 1.25
CA LEU A 148 -4.25 5.16 1.70
C LEU A 148 -2.98 4.33 1.91
N GLU A 149 -2.89 3.65 3.06
CA GLU A 149 -1.91 2.61 3.35
C GLU A 149 -2.65 1.34 3.74
N VAL A 150 -2.42 0.25 3.00
CA VAL A 150 -3.15 -1.02 3.14
C VAL A 150 -2.26 -2.08 3.78
N LYS A 151 -2.80 -2.81 4.75
CA LYS A 151 -2.16 -3.98 5.33
C LYS A 151 -3.13 -5.16 5.37
N ASN A 152 -2.89 -6.15 4.52
CA ASN A 152 -3.62 -7.41 4.53
C ASN A 152 -2.97 -8.35 5.55
N VAL A 153 -3.65 -8.51 6.69
CA VAL A 153 -3.11 -9.20 7.87
C VAL A 153 -3.39 -10.69 7.79
N VAL A 154 -2.35 -11.53 7.91
CA VAL A 154 -2.50 -12.99 7.88
C VAL A 154 -2.81 -13.55 9.27
N SER A 155 -1.98 -13.28 10.27
CA SER A 155 -2.03 -14.00 11.56
C SER A 155 -2.16 -13.12 12.80
N ARG A 156 -1.72 -11.85 12.74
CA ARG A 156 -1.79 -10.99 13.92
C ARG A 156 -3.21 -10.46 14.15
N GLU A 157 -3.47 -10.03 15.36
CA GLU A 157 -4.67 -9.27 15.70
C GLU A 157 -4.64 -7.86 15.09
N ILE A 158 -5.81 -7.35 14.70
CA ILE A 158 -6.04 -5.98 14.26
C ILE A 158 -6.62 -5.21 15.43
N THR A 159 -5.86 -4.28 15.97
CA THR A 159 -6.24 -3.51 17.17
C THR A 159 -6.75 -2.11 16.84
N GLY A 160 -6.66 -1.68 15.57
CA GLY A 160 -6.95 -0.30 15.16
C GLY A 160 -5.86 0.70 15.56
N ILE A 161 -4.74 0.24 16.10
CA ILE A 161 -3.59 1.07 16.44
C ILE A 161 -2.41 0.67 15.55
N PRO A 162 -1.88 1.59 14.71
CA PRO A 162 -0.75 1.27 13.85
C PRO A 162 0.49 0.90 14.67
N LYS A 163 1.19 -0.16 14.28
CA LYS A 163 2.51 -0.43 14.81
C LYS A 163 3.45 0.76 14.50
N LYS A 164 4.50 0.91 15.32
CA LYS A 164 5.47 2.01 15.18
C LYS A 164 6.05 2.13 13.77
N ASP A 165 6.43 1.00 13.16
CA ASP A 165 6.97 0.94 11.80
C ASP A 165 5.97 1.41 10.74
N TYR A 166 4.69 1.03 10.83
CA TYR A 166 3.64 1.50 9.94
C TYR A 166 3.31 2.98 10.15
N TRP A 167 3.29 3.43 11.42
CA TRP A 167 3.11 4.85 11.70
C TRP A 167 4.25 5.68 11.09
N VAL A 168 5.51 5.26 11.25
CA VAL A 168 6.67 5.91 10.63
C VAL A 168 6.54 5.90 9.11
N GLN A 169 6.16 4.78 8.51
CA GLN A 169 5.93 4.69 7.07
C GLN A 169 4.94 5.75 6.59
N MET A 170 3.76 5.84 7.21
CA MET A 170 2.72 6.81 6.85
C MET A 170 3.18 8.26 7.05
N GLN A 171 3.91 8.55 8.15
CA GLN A 171 4.45 9.89 8.38
C GLN A 171 5.46 10.28 7.29
N MET A 172 6.31 9.35 6.87
CA MET A 172 7.27 9.58 5.77
C MET A 172 6.54 9.78 4.44
N GLN A 173 5.54 8.96 4.13
CA GLN A 173 4.74 9.10 2.92
C GLN A 173 4.03 10.47 2.88
N MET A 174 3.32 10.84 3.95
CA MET A 174 2.66 12.14 4.06
C MET A 174 3.65 13.31 3.99
N GLY A 175 4.86 13.12 4.52
CA GLY A 175 5.94 14.11 4.44
C GLY A 175 6.37 14.36 3.01
N VAL A 176 6.80 13.30 2.33
CA VAL A 176 7.28 13.29 0.94
C VAL A 176 6.22 13.83 -0.02
N CYS A 177 4.98 13.34 0.07
CA CYS A 177 3.89 13.77 -0.82
C CYS A 177 3.26 15.11 -0.40
N ASN A 178 3.72 15.72 0.69
CA ASN A 178 3.15 16.94 1.27
C ASN A 178 1.62 16.88 1.47
N LEU A 179 1.11 15.71 1.87
CA LEU A 179 -0.28 15.49 2.25
C LEU A 179 -0.43 15.43 3.77
N ASN A 180 -1.65 15.62 4.30
CA ASN A 180 -1.84 15.80 5.74
C ASN A 180 -2.59 14.64 6.41
N GLU A 181 -3.20 13.76 5.65
CA GLU A 181 -4.07 12.69 6.12
C GLU A 181 -3.75 11.40 5.40
N CYS A 182 -3.77 10.30 6.14
CA CYS A 182 -3.64 8.95 5.63
C CYS A 182 -4.67 8.05 6.30
N ASP A 183 -5.45 7.31 5.52
CA ASP A 183 -6.27 6.22 6.03
C ASP A 183 -5.39 4.97 6.12
N PHE A 184 -5.26 4.45 7.33
CA PHE A 184 -4.62 3.18 7.57
C PHE A 184 -5.65 2.08 7.53
N LEU A 185 -5.65 1.32 6.45
CA LEU A 185 -6.59 0.23 6.20
C LEU A 185 -5.94 -1.10 6.55
N GLU A 186 -6.47 -1.78 7.54
CA GLU A 186 -6.10 -3.15 7.87
C GLU A 186 -7.27 -4.08 7.58
N THR A 187 -7.02 -5.09 6.77
CA THR A 187 -8.00 -6.13 6.45
C THR A 187 -7.45 -7.50 6.79
N LYS A 188 -8.33 -8.41 7.11
CA LYS A 188 -8.02 -9.84 7.27
C LYS A 188 -9.02 -10.63 6.44
N PHE A 189 -8.50 -11.42 5.53
CA PHE A 189 -9.30 -12.30 4.70
C PHE A 189 -9.15 -13.75 5.15
N TYR A 190 -10.26 -14.44 5.20
CA TYR A 190 -10.29 -15.90 5.25
C TYR A 190 -10.39 -16.41 3.82
N GLN A 191 -9.50 -17.30 3.45
CA GLN A 191 -9.52 -17.96 2.16
C GLN A 191 -10.10 -19.36 2.34
N TYR A 192 -11.22 -19.62 1.66
CA TYR A 192 -11.84 -20.95 1.68
C TYR A 192 -10.94 -21.97 0.97
N GLU A 193 -10.90 -23.18 1.48
CA GLU A 193 -10.11 -24.27 0.91
C GLU A 193 -10.73 -24.81 -0.38
N SER A 194 -12.06 -24.77 -0.50
CA SER A 194 -12.80 -25.28 -1.64
C SER A 194 -14.01 -24.43 -2.00
N LYS A 195 -14.50 -24.62 -3.24
CA LYS A 195 -15.79 -24.07 -3.69
C LYS A 195 -16.95 -24.56 -2.85
N GLU A 196 -16.92 -25.82 -2.43
CA GLU A 196 -17.98 -26.42 -1.60
C GLU A 196 -18.08 -25.72 -0.24
N GLU A 197 -16.95 -25.48 0.42
CA GLU A 197 -16.90 -24.73 1.67
C GLU A 197 -17.47 -23.32 1.49
N PHE A 198 -17.08 -22.64 0.40
CA PHE A 198 -17.59 -21.32 0.06
C PHE A 198 -19.11 -21.34 -0.18
N ASP A 199 -19.61 -22.29 -0.95
CA ASP A 199 -21.06 -22.39 -1.29
C ASP A 199 -21.90 -22.73 -0.04
N ASN A 200 -21.35 -23.47 0.94
CA ASN A 200 -22.03 -23.83 2.19
C ASN A 200 -22.05 -22.71 3.24
N ASP A 201 -21.22 -21.65 3.09
CA ASP A 201 -21.18 -20.52 4.02
C ASP A 201 -22.05 -19.36 3.53
N GLY A 202 -23.36 -19.51 3.59
CA GLY A 202 -24.33 -18.46 3.26
C GLY A 202 -24.61 -18.29 1.75
N SER A 203 -24.73 -17.05 1.31
CA SER A 203 -24.97 -16.70 -0.10
C SER A 203 -23.64 -16.51 -0.85
N PHE A 204 -23.70 -16.22 -2.15
CA PHE A 204 -22.51 -15.93 -2.95
C PHE A 204 -21.72 -14.69 -2.43
N ASN A 205 -22.45 -13.68 -1.93
CA ASN A 205 -21.85 -12.40 -1.52
C ASN A 205 -21.71 -12.22 0.01
N LEU A 206 -22.41 -13.02 0.80
CA LEU A 206 -22.44 -12.91 2.25
C LEU A 206 -22.35 -14.31 2.89
N SER A 207 -21.47 -14.40 3.88
CA SER A 207 -21.36 -15.59 4.73
C SER A 207 -22.51 -15.70 5.72
N ASN A 208 -22.62 -16.84 6.42
CA ASN A 208 -23.61 -17.05 7.47
C ASN A 208 -23.51 -16.05 8.64
N ASP A 209 -22.29 -15.50 8.86
CA ASP A 209 -22.03 -14.44 9.85
C ASP A 209 -22.06 -13.02 9.23
N ASN A 210 -22.75 -12.85 8.09
CA ASN A 210 -22.94 -11.57 7.38
C ASN A 210 -21.65 -10.85 6.96
N LYS A 211 -20.57 -11.57 6.70
CA LYS A 211 -19.33 -11.02 6.16
C LYS A 211 -19.33 -11.05 4.65
N MET A 212 -18.75 -10.04 4.04
CA MET A 212 -18.60 -9.96 2.58
C MET A 212 -17.77 -11.13 2.06
N LYS A 213 -18.24 -11.74 0.98
CA LYS A 213 -17.60 -12.85 0.27
C LYS A 213 -17.35 -12.47 -1.18
N GLY A 214 -16.41 -13.16 -1.79
CA GLY A 214 -16.15 -13.01 -3.21
C GLY A 214 -15.17 -14.05 -3.75
N VAL A 215 -14.90 -13.91 -5.04
CA VAL A 215 -14.00 -14.81 -5.78
C VAL A 215 -13.14 -13.97 -6.70
N PHE A 216 -11.88 -14.35 -6.88
CA PHE A 216 -11.03 -13.86 -7.96
C PHE A 216 -10.28 -15.02 -8.61
N ILE A 217 -9.75 -14.81 -9.82
CA ILE A 217 -9.17 -15.89 -10.62
C ILE A 217 -7.65 -15.78 -10.63
N TYR A 218 -6.99 -16.90 -10.42
CA TYR A 218 -5.55 -17.06 -10.52
C TYR A 218 -5.17 -17.80 -11.79
N PHE A 219 -4.39 -17.13 -12.63
CA PHE A 219 -3.75 -17.66 -13.83
C PHE A 219 -2.23 -17.71 -13.65
N ILE A 220 -1.57 -18.48 -14.51
CA ILE A 220 -0.13 -18.45 -14.70
C ILE A 220 0.16 -17.84 -16.07
N LYS A 221 0.93 -16.74 -16.07
CA LYS A 221 1.42 -16.04 -17.25
C LYS A 221 2.95 -16.07 -17.25
N ASP A 222 3.57 -16.66 -18.27
CA ASP A 222 5.04 -16.77 -18.39
C ASP A 222 5.72 -17.32 -17.13
N GLY A 223 5.09 -18.34 -16.52
CA GLY A 223 5.55 -18.98 -15.28
C GLY A 223 5.37 -18.13 -14.00
N LYS A 224 4.70 -17.00 -14.10
CA LYS A 224 4.44 -16.09 -12.96
C LYS A 224 2.94 -16.04 -12.63
N PRO A 225 2.59 -15.80 -11.35
CA PRO A 225 1.20 -15.55 -10.94
C PRO A 225 0.62 -14.33 -11.64
N TYR A 226 -0.60 -14.46 -12.13
CA TYR A 226 -1.41 -13.39 -12.69
C TYR A 226 -2.84 -13.51 -12.18
N TYR A 227 -3.47 -12.41 -11.77
CA TYR A 227 -4.77 -12.40 -11.12
C TYR A 227 -5.74 -11.48 -11.83
N GLU A 228 -6.98 -11.94 -11.99
CA GLU A 228 -8.10 -11.13 -12.50
C GLU A 228 -9.14 -10.98 -11.38
N TYR A 229 -9.57 -9.73 -11.17
CA TYR A 229 -10.47 -9.35 -10.08
C TYR A 229 -11.80 -8.84 -10.65
N PRO A 230 -12.94 -9.39 -10.22
CA PRO A 230 -14.24 -8.84 -10.57
C PRO A 230 -14.56 -7.60 -9.74
N GLU A 231 -15.58 -6.86 -10.13
CA GLU A 231 -16.18 -5.85 -9.27
C GLU A 231 -16.68 -6.47 -7.95
N ILE A 232 -16.55 -5.72 -6.86
CA ILE A 232 -17.00 -6.18 -5.54
C ILE A 232 -18.52 -6.23 -5.48
N GLY A 233 -19.03 -7.34 -4.95
CA GLY A 233 -20.46 -7.51 -4.70
C GLY A 233 -21.29 -7.95 -5.92
N LEU A 234 -20.66 -8.48 -6.98
CA LEU A 234 -21.39 -9.08 -8.10
C LEU A 234 -22.30 -10.21 -7.61
N SER A 235 -23.51 -10.31 -8.19
CA SER A 235 -24.33 -11.51 -8.01
C SER A 235 -23.66 -12.74 -8.64
N LYS A 236 -24.09 -13.94 -8.24
CA LYS A 236 -23.55 -15.19 -8.77
C LYS A 236 -23.65 -15.24 -10.31
N GLU A 237 -24.77 -14.80 -10.87
CA GLU A 237 -25.02 -14.81 -12.31
C GLU A 237 -24.12 -13.81 -13.05
N LYS A 238 -23.90 -12.64 -12.46
CA LYS A 238 -22.97 -11.64 -13.03
C LYS A 238 -21.53 -12.10 -12.95
N PHE A 239 -21.15 -12.74 -11.84
CA PHE A 239 -19.83 -13.33 -11.71
C PHE A 239 -19.58 -14.43 -12.75
N GLN A 240 -20.53 -15.32 -12.99
CA GLN A 240 -20.39 -16.37 -14.00
C GLN A 240 -20.18 -15.81 -15.40
N LYS A 241 -20.92 -14.77 -15.78
CA LYS A 241 -20.71 -14.08 -17.07
C LYS A 241 -19.33 -13.45 -17.16
N TRP A 242 -18.91 -12.74 -16.11
CA TRP A 242 -17.58 -12.15 -16.04
C TRP A 242 -16.49 -13.23 -16.11
N GLU A 243 -16.64 -14.34 -15.41
CA GLU A 243 -15.73 -15.48 -15.45
C GLU A 243 -15.57 -16.04 -16.87
N GLU A 244 -16.68 -16.25 -17.59
CA GLU A 244 -16.68 -16.70 -19.00
C GLU A 244 -15.92 -15.70 -19.89
N GLU A 245 -16.19 -14.40 -19.76
CA GLU A 245 -15.52 -13.35 -20.52
C GLU A 245 -14.01 -13.31 -20.22
N ILE A 246 -13.60 -13.44 -18.95
CA ILE A 246 -12.20 -13.46 -18.54
C ILE A 246 -11.47 -14.70 -19.02
N MET A 247 -12.14 -15.87 -19.00
CA MET A 247 -11.57 -17.11 -19.55
C MET A 247 -11.32 -17.01 -21.05
N ILE A 248 -12.23 -16.39 -21.80
CA ILE A 248 -12.05 -16.14 -23.24
C ILE A 248 -10.92 -15.14 -23.48
N LYS A 249 -10.90 -14.01 -22.75
CA LYS A 249 -9.88 -12.97 -22.86
C LYS A 249 -8.46 -13.50 -22.59
N ASN A 250 -8.33 -14.40 -21.62
CA ASN A 250 -7.07 -14.96 -21.16
C ASN A 250 -6.86 -16.41 -21.64
N ASN A 251 -7.38 -16.79 -22.78
CA ASN A 251 -7.28 -18.16 -23.33
C ASN A 251 -5.84 -18.62 -23.62
N ASN A 252 -4.89 -17.68 -23.70
CA ASN A 252 -3.47 -17.92 -23.84
C ASN A 252 -2.74 -18.11 -22.50
N LEU A 253 -3.41 -17.92 -21.36
CA LEU A 253 -2.86 -18.13 -20.04
C LEU A 253 -3.29 -19.50 -19.49
N THR A 254 -2.52 -20.02 -18.55
CA THR A 254 -2.90 -21.24 -17.84
C THR A 254 -3.76 -20.87 -16.64
N TRP A 255 -5.05 -21.24 -16.67
CA TRP A 255 -5.89 -21.14 -15.49
C TRP A 255 -5.36 -22.11 -14.40
N ASN A 256 -5.21 -21.59 -13.19
CA ASN A 256 -4.75 -22.36 -12.04
C ASN A 256 -5.92 -22.71 -11.11
N LYS A 257 -6.59 -21.71 -10.57
CA LYS A 257 -7.76 -21.89 -9.69
C LYS A 257 -8.54 -20.59 -9.49
N ASN A 258 -9.77 -20.74 -9.02
CA ASN A 258 -10.51 -19.65 -8.40
C ASN A 258 -10.14 -19.57 -6.92
N ILE A 259 -9.96 -18.35 -6.41
CA ILE A 259 -9.65 -18.09 -5.00
C ILE A 259 -10.90 -17.52 -4.36
N TYR A 260 -11.49 -18.29 -3.46
CA TYR A 260 -12.69 -17.96 -2.70
C TYR A 260 -12.30 -17.32 -1.37
N TRP A 261 -12.93 -16.20 -1.04
CA TRP A 261 -12.55 -15.44 0.16
C TRP A 261 -13.77 -14.87 0.90
N LYS A 262 -13.59 -14.59 2.20
CA LYS A 262 -14.45 -13.67 2.97
C LYS A 262 -13.63 -12.66 3.73
N LEU A 263 -14.19 -11.46 3.89
CA LEU A 263 -13.59 -10.39 4.68
C LEU A 263 -13.86 -10.64 6.16
N ASP A 264 -12.87 -11.16 6.87
CA ASP A 264 -13.01 -11.50 8.30
C ASP A 264 -12.98 -10.27 9.20
N VAL A 265 -12.00 -9.39 9.00
CA VAL A 265 -11.86 -8.14 9.76
C VAL A 265 -11.58 -6.97 8.83
N TYR A 266 -12.21 -5.84 9.12
CA TYR A 266 -11.98 -4.55 8.45
C TYR A 266 -11.77 -3.46 9.48
N SER A 267 -10.63 -2.78 9.44
CA SER A 267 -10.30 -1.62 10.26
C SER A 267 -9.72 -0.52 9.40
N CYS A 268 -10.30 0.66 9.46
CA CYS A 268 -9.80 1.84 8.74
C CYS A 268 -9.75 3.01 9.70
N ILE A 269 -8.57 3.51 9.99
CA ILE A 269 -8.36 4.62 10.91
C ILE A 269 -7.64 5.77 10.23
N LEU A 270 -7.97 7.00 10.64
CA LEU A 270 -7.32 8.21 10.17
C LEU A 270 -6.02 8.46 10.94
N VAL A 271 -4.93 8.62 10.22
CA VAL A 271 -3.63 9.06 10.75
C VAL A 271 -3.32 10.45 10.23
N LEU A 272 -3.07 11.39 11.15
CA LEU A 272 -2.72 12.75 10.80
C LEU A 272 -1.20 12.93 10.70
N ARG A 273 -0.75 13.80 9.80
CA ARG A 273 0.66 14.14 9.61
C ARG A 273 1.21 14.91 10.81
N ASN A 274 2.37 14.47 11.28
CA ASN A 274 3.19 15.21 12.25
C ASN A 274 4.38 15.88 11.54
N LYS A 275 4.21 17.13 11.11
CA LYS A 275 5.24 17.88 10.36
C LYS A 275 6.54 18.02 11.15
N LYS A 276 6.47 18.37 12.43
CA LYS A 276 7.65 18.55 13.29
C LYS A 276 8.45 17.27 13.42
N TRP A 277 7.76 16.14 13.56
CA TRP A 277 8.40 14.84 13.61
C TRP A 277 9.09 14.53 12.27
N PHE A 278 8.42 14.76 11.15
CA PHE A 278 8.97 14.51 9.81
C PHE A 278 10.27 15.31 9.59
N ASP A 279 10.28 16.59 9.93
CA ASP A 279 11.47 17.46 9.75
C ASP A 279 12.67 16.96 10.54
N ILE A 280 12.45 16.43 11.76
CA ILE A 280 13.50 15.83 12.58
C ILE A 280 13.94 14.48 12.01
N ALA A 281 13.01 13.64 11.63
CA ALA A 281 13.26 12.31 11.08
C ALA A 281 14.01 12.38 9.75
N ALA A 282 13.61 13.27 8.85
CA ALA A 282 14.26 13.48 7.57
C ALA A 282 15.76 13.82 7.76
N LYS A 283 16.09 14.76 8.65
CA LYS A 283 17.49 15.13 8.93
C LYS A 283 18.30 13.94 9.45
N LYS A 284 17.77 13.16 10.39
CA LYS A 284 18.43 11.95 10.91
C LYS A 284 18.67 10.92 9.80
N LEU A 285 17.69 10.73 8.91
CA LEU A 285 17.83 9.84 7.77
C LEU A 285 18.88 10.34 6.77
N GLY A 286 19.04 11.65 6.63
CA GLY A 286 20.12 12.26 5.86
C GLY A 286 21.52 11.90 6.38
N ASP A 287 21.69 11.83 7.70
CA ASP A 287 22.97 11.40 8.28
C ASP A 287 23.23 9.90 8.01
N VAL A 288 22.18 9.06 8.05
CA VAL A 288 22.28 7.65 7.66
C VAL A 288 22.62 7.53 6.17
N TRP A 289 22.01 8.36 5.32
CA TRP A 289 22.26 8.34 3.87
C TRP A 289 23.70 8.70 3.52
N LYS A 290 24.29 9.71 4.16
CA LYS A 290 25.69 10.07 3.99
C LYS A 290 26.64 8.90 4.31
N ILE A 291 26.29 8.08 5.31
CA ILE A 291 27.06 6.86 5.64
C ILE A 291 26.92 5.85 4.50
N ILE A 292 25.71 5.65 3.96
CA ILE A 292 25.46 4.73 2.84
C ILE A 292 26.30 5.17 1.62
N GLU A 293 26.24 6.45 1.24
CA GLU A 293 27.01 6.99 0.11
C GLU A 293 28.51 6.77 0.28
N LYS A 294 29.03 7.06 1.47
CA LYS A 294 30.44 6.84 1.82
C LYS A 294 30.81 5.36 1.72
N GLU A 295 30.02 4.47 2.32
CA GLU A 295 30.35 3.05 2.42
C GLU A 295 30.12 2.27 1.13
N ARG A 296 29.25 2.75 0.23
CA ARG A 296 29.19 2.24 -1.14
C ARG A 296 30.53 2.34 -1.89
N ILE A 297 31.35 3.32 -1.50
CA ILE A 297 32.67 3.57 -2.11
C ILE A 297 33.80 2.91 -1.30
N SER A 298 33.76 3.07 0.04
CA SER A 298 34.88 2.65 0.91
C SER A 298 34.78 1.21 1.42
N GLY A 299 33.68 0.49 1.15
CA GLY A 299 33.42 -0.86 1.64
C GLY A 299 32.48 -0.90 2.83
N TYR A 300 31.63 -1.92 2.87
CA TYR A 300 30.54 -2.10 3.85
C TYR A 300 30.52 -3.51 4.48
N GLU A 301 31.52 -4.35 4.21
CA GLU A 301 31.60 -5.76 4.64
C GLU A 301 31.58 -5.90 6.16
N HIS A 302 32.11 -4.91 6.87
CA HIS A 302 32.11 -4.84 8.33
C HIS A 302 30.71 -4.77 8.95
N ARG A 303 29.68 -4.45 8.14
CA ARG A 303 28.27 -4.38 8.54
C ARG A 303 27.53 -5.68 8.36
N ALA A 304 28.13 -6.65 7.71
CA ALA A 304 27.50 -7.95 7.45
C ALA A 304 26.96 -8.59 8.75
N PRO A 305 25.79 -9.23 8.71
CA PRO A 305 25.28 -9.94 9.86
C PRO A 305 26.28 -11.02 10.28
N LYS A 306 26.55 -11.12 11.58
CA LYS A 306 27.38 -12.21 12.10
C LYS A 306 26.65 -13.52 11.77
N SER A 307 27.28 -14.38 10.94
CA SER A 307 26.73 -15.72 10.68
C SER A 307 26.67 -16.46 12.01
N ASN A 308 25.49 -16.93 12.39
CA ASN A 308 25.38 -17.94 13.44
C ASN A 308 26.05 -19.23 12.90
N LYS A 309 27.37 -19.35 13.08
CA LYS A 309 28.06 -20.65 13.00
C LYS A 309 27.39 -21.49 14.06
N LYS A 310 26.43 -22.36 13.68
CA LYS A 310 26.10 -23.53 14.47
C LYS A 310 27.43 -24.27 14.63
N VAL A 311 27.96 -24.28 15.85
CA VAL A 311 29.03 -25.17 16.23
C VAL A 311 28.48 -26.57 15.99
N GLN A 312 28.88 -27.17 14.88
CA GLN A 312 28.83 -28.64 14.73
C GLN A 312 29.82 -29.17 15.77
N GLN A 313 29.30 -29.51 16.92
CA GLN A 313 29.98 -30.46 17.79
C GLN A 313 29.93 -31.79 17.04
N SER A 314 31.03 -32.17 16.45
CA SER A 314 31.29 -33.53 15.97
C SER A 314 31.31 -34.49 17.15
N PRO A 315 30.87 -35.73 16.97
CA PRO A 315 30.68 -36.75 17.99
C PRO A 315 31.97 -37.19 18.68
#